data_f34ee9960d9eaeffa829a706b48cdf0a
#
_entry.id   f34ee9960d9eaeffa829a706b48cdf0a
#
_cell.length_a   1.000
_cell.length_b   1.000
_cell.length_c   1.000
_cell.angle_alpha   90.00
_cell.angle_beta   90.00
_cell.angle_gamma   90.00
#
_symmetry.space_group_name_H-M   'P 1'
#
loop_
_entity.id
_entity.type
_entity.pdbx_description
1 polymer ?
#
loop_
_entity_poly.entity_id
_entity_poly.type
_entity_poly.pdbx_seq_one_letter_code
_entity_poly.pdbx_strand_id
1 'polypeptide(L)'
;KPNDFADACAMWRQMSNASHQVWTAVQVSRLAQRGGQWQMDYTERTVVRTDVKFIALTDSMMAHYWHTGEPQDKAGGYAIQGLGAAWVKAIDGSYSNVVGLPLVETLDLLYQVLQRHQ
;
A
#
# COMPACT_ATOMS: atom_id res chain seq x y z
N LYS A 1 -2.48 -7.70 -8.39
CA LYS A 1 -1.42 -7.51 -9.41
C LYS A 1 -1.91 -7.93 -10.80
N PRO A 2 -1.39 -7.31 -11.86
CA PRO A 2 -1.82 -7.67 -13.21
C PRO A 2 -1.29 -9.05 -13.63
N ASN A 3 -2.13 -9.81 -14.33
CA ASN A 3 -1.76 -11.12 -14.85
C ASN A 3 -0.94 -11.02 -16.14
N ASP A 4 -1.23 -10.02 -16.98
CA ASP A 4 -0.57 -9.77 -18.25
C ASP A 4 -0.69 -8.29 -18.62
N PHE A 5 -0.15 -7.92 -19.79
CA PHE A 5 -0.20 -6.54 -20.26
C PHE A 5 -1.62 -6.04 -20.48
N ALA A 6 -2.48 -6.87 -21.06
CA ALA A 6 -3.88 -6.48 -21.31
C ALA A 6 -4.61 -6.19 -20.00
N ASP A 7 -4.39 -7.00 -18.99
CA ASP A 7 -4.96 -6.81 -17.64
C ASP A 7 -4.42 -5.53 -17.01
N ALA A 8 -3.11 -5.30 -17.09
CA ALA A 8 -2.50 -4.06 -16.59
C ALA A 8 -3.10 -2.83 -17.27
N CYS A 9 -3.24 -2.84 -18.59
CA CYS A 9 -3.83 -1.71 -19.32
C CYS A 9 -5.28 -1.46 -18.90
N ALA A 10 -6.06 -2.49 -18.68
CA ALA A 10 -7.44 -2.36 -18.23
C ALA A 10 -7.50 -1.67 -16.84
N MET A 11 -6.61 -2.04 -15.94
CA MET A 11 -6.48 -1.41 -14.63
C MET A 11 -6.06 0.06 -14.76
N TRP A 12 -5.02 0.34 -15.51
CA TRP A 12 -4.46 1.69 -15.63
C TRP A 12 -5.41 2.66 -16.35
N ARG A 13 -6.21 2.18 -17.30
CA ARG A 13 -7.22 3.02 -17.96
C ARG A 13 -8.27 3.53 -16.98
N GLN A 14 -8.65 2.72 -16.00
CA GLN A 14 -9.56 3.14 -14.94
C GLN A 14 -8.90 4.16 -13.99
N MET A 15 -7.59 4.06 -13.81
CA MET A 15 -6.84 4.93 -12.90
C MET A 15 -6.37 6.22 -13.56
N SER A 16 -6.30 6.25 -14.90
CA SER A 16 -5.82 7.39 -15.68
C SER A 16 -6.64 8.64 -15.40
N ASN A 17 -5.96 9.75 -15.10
CA ASN A 17 -6.56 11.05 -14.82
C ASN A 17 -7.65 10.99 -13.73
N ALA A 18 -7.48 10.10 -12.77
CA ALA A 18 -8.42 9.84 -11.69
C ALA A 18 -7.68 9.55 -10.39
N SER A 19 -8.42 9.56 -9.30
CA SER A 19 -7.91 9.14 -7.99
C SER A 19 -8.35 7.72 -7.70
N HIS A 20 -7.42 6.92 -7.18
CA HIS A 20 -7.71 5.60 -6.64
C HIS A 20 -7.25 5.52 -5.19
N GLN A 21 -7.73 4.52 -4.48
CA GLN A 21 -7.49 4.39 -3.06
C GLN A 21 -6.57 3.21 -2.77
N VAL A 22 -5.62 3.44 -1.86
CA VAL A 22 -4.76 2.39 -1.33
C VAL A 22 -5.13 2.20 0.14
N TRP A 23 -5.50 0.98 0.49
CA TRP A 23 -5.94 0.60 1.82
C TRP A 23 -4.94 -0.36 2.43
N THR A 24 -4.59 -0.14 3.70
CA THR A 24 -3.78 -1.08 4.46
C THR A 24 -4.39 -1.25 5.84
N ALA A 25 -4.60 -2.49 6.24
CA ALA A 25 -4.97 -2.83 7.61
C ALA A 25 -3.71 -3.26 8.36
N VAL A 26 -3.47 -2.69 9.53
CA VAL A 26 -2.34 -3.02 10.39
C VAL A 26 -2.88 -3.52 11.71
N GLN A 27 -2.36 -4.66 12.16
CA GLN A 27 -2.67 -5.21 13.47
C GLN A 27 -1.37 -5.46 14.20
N VAL A 28 -1.31 -4.96 15.42
CA VAL A 28 -0.18 -5.20 16.33
C VAL A 28 -0.72 -5.98 17.52
N SER A 29 -0.11 -7.12 17.79
CA SER A 29 -0.51 -7.99 18.88
C SER A 29 0.64 -8.16 19.84
N ARG A 30 0.33 -8.19 21.12
CA ARG A 30 1.28 -8.57 22.16
C ARG A 30 1.02 -10.01 22.57
N LEU A 31 2.08 -10.79 22.64
CA LEU A 31 2.02 -12.17 23.12
C LEU A 31 2.58 -12.25 24.52
N ALA A 32 1.94 -13.01 25.40
CA ALA A 32 2.42 -13.32 26.72
C ALA A 32 2.51 -14.85 26.89
N GLN A 33 3.52 -15.31 27.61
CA GLN A 33 3.67 -16.72 27.90
C GLN A 33 2.90 -17.05 29.19
N ARG A 34 1.96 -17.97 29.09
CA ARG A 34 1.15 -18.43 30.22
C ARG A 34 1.04 -19.94 30.19
N GLY A 35 1.41 -20.58 31.30
CA GLY A 35 1.36 -22.05 31.39
C GLY A 35 2.24 -22.76 30.37
N GLY A 36 3.36 -22.18 29.98
CA GLY A 36 4.26 -22.72 28.99
C GLY A 36 3.84 -22.49 27.54
N GLN A 37 2.75 -21.78 27.31
CA GLN A 37 2.24 -21.49 25.95
C GLN A 37 2.19 -19.98 25.71
N TRP A 38 2.41 -19.61 24.43
CA TRP A 38 2.25 -18.24 23.98
C TRP A 38 0.78 -17.98 23.69
N GLN A 39 0.25 -16.90 24.27
CA GLN A 39 -1.14 -16.47 24.08
C GLN A 39 -1.17 -15.00 23.70
N MET A 40 -2.18 -14.61 22.90
CA MET A 40 -2.43 -13.23 22.58
C MET A 40 -2.96 -12.53 23.82
N ASP A 41 -2.25 -11.52 24.28
CA ASP A 41 -2.57 -10.77 25.49
C ASP A 41 -3.33 -9.47 25.18
N TYR A 42 -2.93 -8.80 24.10
CA TYR A 42 -3.53 -7.54 23.68
C TYR A 42 -3.32 -7.32 22.19
N THR A 43 -4.33 -6.76 21.53
CA THR A 43 -4.29 -6.46 20.10
C THR A 43 -4.87 -5.09 19.85
N GLU A 44 -4.18 -4.30 19.03
CA GLU A 44 -4.69 -3.07 18.44
C GLU A 44 -4.65 -3.17 16.92
N ARG A 45 -5.59 -2.51 16.29
CA ARG A 45 -5.77 -2.56 14.84
C ARG A 45 -6.14 -1.18 14.31
N THR A 46 -5.63 -0.86 13.13
CA THR A 46 -6.04 0.34 12.39
C THR A 46 -6.11 0.04 10.91
N VAL A 47 -6.88 0.86 10.19
CA VAL A 47 -7.00 0.80 8.73
C VAL A 47 -6.61 2.18 8.20
N VAL A 48 -5.69 2.22 7.25
CA VAL A 48 -5.21 3.46 6.65
C VAL A 48 -5.61 3.50 5.19
N ARG A 49 -6.26 4.59 4.78
CA ARG A 49 -6.64 4.88 3.40
C ARG A 49 -5.82 6.06 2.88
N THR A 50 -5.33 5.92 1.66
CA THR A 50 -4.62 7.00 0.97
C THR A 50 -5.17 7.13 -0.43
N ASP A 51 -5.48 8.36 -0.85
CA ASP A 51 -5.92 8.65 -2.20
C ASP A 51 -4.71 9.01 -3.05
N VAL A 52 -4.57 8.35 -4.20
CA VAL A 52 -3.48 8.57 -5.15
C VAL A 52 -4.10 9.04 -6.47
N LYS A 53 -3.66 10.21 -6.95
CA LYS A 53 -4.12 10.75 -8.23
C LYS A 53 -3.06 10.54 -9.29
N PHE A 54 -3.46 9.94 -10.41
CA PHE A 54 -2.63 9.76 -11.59
C PHE A 54 -2.81 10.89 -12.59
N ILE A 55 -1.76 11.15 -13.35
CA ILE A 55 -1.86 11.95 -14.58
C ILE A 55 -2.66 11.17 -15.63
N ALA A 56 -3.04 11.83 -16.72
CA ALA A 56 -3.63 11.13 -17.87
C ALA A 56 -2.58 10.23 -18.50
N LEU A 57 -2.91 8.96 -18.72
CA LEU A 57 -2.01 7.95 -19.26
C LEU A 57 -2.32 7.70 -20.73
N THR A 58 -1.28 7.58 -21.55
CA THR A 58 -1.38 7.21 -22.95
C THR A 58 -1.02 5.74 -23.15
N ASP A 59 -1.42 5.16 -24.28
CA ASP A 59 -1.06 3.78 -24.61
C ASP A 59 0.46 3.60 -24.69
N SER A 60 1.17 4.61 -25.22
CA SER A 60 2.62 4.60 -25.29
C SER A 60 3.27 4.56 -23.90
N MET A 61 2.77 5.35 -22.98
CA MET A 61 3.27 5.37 -21.59
C MET A 61 3.09 4.00 -20.93
N MET A 62 1.93 3.40 -21.12
CA MET A 62 1.62 2.09 -20.55
C MET A 62 2.52 1.00 -21.12
N ALA A 63 2.73 1.00 -22.44
CA ALA A 63 3.62 0.02 -23.09
C ALA A 63 5.08 0.16 -22.60
N HIS A 64 5.60 1.37 -22.52
CA HIS A 64 6.95 1.62 -22.02
C HIS A 64 7.12 1.14 -20.59
N TYR A 65 6.16 1.44 -19.73
CA TYR A 65 6.24 1.04 -18.34
C TYR A 65 6.19 -0.48 -18.17
N TRP A 66 5.32 -1.15 -18.93
CA TRP A 66 5.24 -2.61 -18.90
C TRP A 66 6.56 -3.29 -19.24
N HIS A 67 7.28 -2.76 -20.24
CA HIS A 67 8.56 -3.31 -20.67
C HIS A 67 9.66 -3.22 -19.61
N THR A 68 9.52 -2.36 -18.62
CA THR A 68 10.50 -2.26 -17.52
C THR A 68 10.47 -3.48 -16.60
N GLY A 69 9.39 -4.25 -16.61
CA GLY A 69 9.17 -5.36 -15.69
C GLY A 69 8.70 -4.93 -14.30
N GLU A 70 8.78 -3.65 -13.96
CA GLU A 70 8.42 -3.14 -12.64
C GLU A 70 6.96 -3.42 -12.26
N PRO A 71 5.97 -3.27 -13.17
CA PRO A 71 4.56 -3.43 -12.79
C PRO A 71 4.12 -4.85 -12.48
N GLN A 72 4.86 -5.86 -12.88
CA GLN A 72 4.34 -7.22 -13.00
C GLN A 72 3.94 -7.87 -11.69
N ASP A 73 4.58 -7.52 -10.58
CA ASP A 73 4.34 -8.09 -9.26
C ASP A 73 3.74 -7.10 -8.26
N LYS A 74 3.30 -5.94 -8.73
CA LYS A 74 2.80 -4.88 -7.86
C LYS A 74 1.28 -4.84 -7.85
N ALA A 75 0.69 -4.63 -6.67
CA ALA A 75 -0.73 -4.30 -6.55
C ALA A 75 -1.00 -2.99 -7.30
N GLY A 76 -2.04 -2.97 -8.15
CA GLY A 76 -2.32 -1.82 -9.02
C GLY A 76 -1.36 -1.66 -10.19
N GLY A 77 -0.31 -2.49 -10.28
CA GLY A 77 0.62 -2.51 -11.38
C GLY A 77 1.59 -1.33 -11.41
N TYR A 78 1.91 -0.70 -10.26
CA TYR A 78 2.90 0.37 -10.25
C TYR A 78 3.65 0.42 -8.92
N ALA A 79 4.86 0.97 -8.95
CA ALA A 79 5.68 1.19 -7.78
C ALA A 79 5.94 2.69 -7.59
N ILE A 80 5.44 3.25 -6.49
CA ILE A 80 5.61 4.69 -6.20
C ILE A 80 7.07 5.05 -5.88
N GLN A 81 7.85 4.09 -5.42
CA GLN A 81 9.28 4.28 -5.17
C GLN A 81 10.13 4.07 -6.42
N GLY A 82 9.54 3.61 -7.51
CA GLY A 82 10.25 3.35 -8.76
C GLY A 82 9.81 4.29 -9.88
N LEU A 83 9.84 3.78 -11.10
CA LEU A 83 9.48 4.55 -12.29
C LEU A 83 8.00 4.94 -12.30
N GLY A 84 7.15 4.19 -11.62
CA GLY A 84 5.72 4.50 -11.48
C GLY A 84 5.44 5.82 -10.79
N ALA A 85 6.41 6.37 -10.06
CA ALA A 85 6.28 7.70 -9.45
C ALA A 85 5.98 8.80 -10.48
N ALA A 86 6.43 8.63 -11.72
CA ALA A 86 6.19 9.61 -12.78
C ALA A 86 4.71 9.72 -13.17
N TRP A 87 3.89 8.75 -12.82
CA TRP A 87 2.45 8.76 -13.09
C TRP A 87 1.65 9.41 -11.96
N VAL A 88 2.24 9.59 -10.80
CA VAL A 88 1.55 10.09 -9.60
C VAL A 88 1.61 11.62 -9.60
N LYS A 89 0.44 12.24 -9.70
CA LYS A 89 0.30 13.69 -9.65
C LYS A 89 0.19 14.21 -8.21
N ALA A 90 -0.51 13.47 -7.35
CA ALA A 90 -0.76 13.89 -5.98
C ALA A 90 -1.10 12.68 -5.11
N ILE A 91 -0.79 12.82 -3.83
CA ILE A 91 -1.15 11.85 -2.79
C ILE A 91 -1.86 12.63 -1.69
N ASP A 92 -3.03 12.13 -1.27
CA ASP A 92 -3.75 12.64 -0.12
C ASP A 92 -3.82 11.55 0.93
N GLY A 93 -3.02 11.69 1.97
CA GLY A 93 -2.87 10.72 3.04
C GLY A 93 -1.44 10.33 3.30
N SER A 94 -1.21 9.05 3.57
CA SER A 94 0.08 8.52 3.98
C SER A 94 0.89 7.99 2.79
N TYR A 95 2.03 8.63 2.49
CA TYR A 95 2.96 8.14 1.49
C TYR A 95 3.46 6.73 1.81
N SER A 96 3.84 6.49 3.07
CA SER A 96 4.34 5.17 3.48
C SER A 96 3.27 4.09 3.34
N ASN A 97 1.99 4.43 3.46
CA ASN A 97 0.90 3.51 3.17
C ASN A 97 0.93 3.06 1.69
N VAL A 98 1.16 3.98 0.77
CA VAL A 98 1.24 3.65 -0.66
C VAL A 98 2.46 2.78 -0.95
N VAL A 99 3.56 2.99 -0.24
CA VAL A 99 4.76 2.15 -0.34
C VAL A 99 4.49 0.71 0.12
N GLY A 100 3.64 0.54 1.14
CA GLY A 100 3.24 -0.79 1.60
C GLY A 100 2.98 -0.93 3.10
N LEU A 101 3.50 -0.01 3.91
CA LEU A 101 3.26 -0.03 5.35
C LEU A 101 3.16 1.41 5.87
N PRO A 102 2.00 1.82 6.43
CA PRO A 102 1.84 3.16 6.98
C PRO A 102 2.65 3.31 8.26
N LEU A 103 3.83 3.94 8.16
CA LEU A 103 4.81 3.96 9.24
C LEU A 103 4.35 4.74 10.46
N VAL A 104 3.77 5.93 10.27
CA VAL A 104 3.31 6.75 11.40
C VAL A 104 2.25 6.02 12.21
N GLU A 105 1.25 5.49 11.54
CA GLU A 105 0.14 4.78 12.17
C GLU A 105 0.60 3.47 12.81
N THR A 106 1.53 2.75 12.17
CA THR A 106 2.09 1.50 12.69
C THR A 106 2.90 1.74 13.95
N LEU A 107 3.74 2.77 13.96
CA LEU A 107 4.55 3.12 15.14
C LEU A 107 3.67 3.58 16.30
N ASP A 108 2.63 4.37 16.02
CA ASP A 108 1.68 4.81 17.03
C ASP A 108 0.95 3.60 17.64
N LEU A 109 0.51 2.68 16.81
CA LEU A 109 -0.16 1.46 17.23
C LEU A 109 0.76 0.58 18.10
N LEU A 110 2.00 0.43 17.68
CA LEU A 110 3.01 -0.31 18.42
C LEU A 110 3.25 0.32 19.80
N TYR A 111 3.35 1.64 19.85
CA TYR A 111 3.53 2.38 21.09
C TYR A 111 2.35 2.15 22.04
N GLN A 112 1.12 2.19 21.53
CA GLN A 112 -0.09 1.94 22.33
C GLN A 112 -0.07 0.54 22.93
N VAL A 113 0.31 -0.47 22.14
CA VAL A 113 0.39 -1.87 22.59
C VAL A 113 1.43 -2.02 23.69
N LEU A 114 2.59 -1.38 23.55
CA LEU A 114 3.66 -1.43 24.56
C LEU A 114 3.27 -0.73 25.85
N GLN A 115 2.53 0.37 25.79
CA GLN A 115 2.11 1.13 26.96
C GLN A 115 1.01 0.46 27.77
N ARG A 116 0.25 -0.41 27.17
CA ARG A 116 -0.94 -1.02 27.79
C ARG A 116 -0.61 -1.85 29.04
N HIS A 117 0.66 -2.14 29.29
CA HIS A 117 1.12 -2.99 30.39
C HIS A 117 1.92 -2.28 31.48
N GLN A 118 1.88 -0.97 31.47
CA GLN A 118 2.55 -0.20 32.52
C GLN A 118 1.56 0.22 33.62
#